data_de9ad5b8d298543279246c91823da77a
#
_entry.id   de9ad5b8d298543279246c91823da77a
#
_cell.length_a   1.000
_cell.length_b   1.000
_cell.length_c   1.000
_cell.angle_alpha   90.00
_cell.angle_beta   90.00
_cell.angle_gamma   90.00
#
_symmetry.space_group_name_H-M   'P 1'
#
loop_
_entity.id
_entity.type
_entity.pdbx_description
1 polymer ?
#
loop_
_entity_poly.entity_id
_entity_poly.type
_entity_poly.pdbx_seq_one_letter_code
_entity_poly.pdbx_strand_id
1 'polypeptide(L)'
;MKKNTLFAMCIAAILCAGGIFLLSSQKNDGTTDHLSGQNKVDPFYIDSSKIPQGEYGEYVKYGRELLLHTAHYIGPEGINGRYATNRISCSNCHQEAGTKPYSFNLEATFRNYPQYRAREGKVLSLQERINNCLVHPLLGKPLPLDSKEMNAIICYLKWINDSSNVTDKTPGIKNRQIEFQDVAASPQRGQQVYRADCARCHGENGEGQMMSDSFAYVYPPLWGSKSYQPGSSMHRVIKMAQWLVSNMPFDKATHEKPFLTPAEALDVAAFVNDDNIHQRPAVKNFDYPDYRQKAIDYDRGPFDDTFSVAQHKFGPYKPIIDYRKNKKLYVSY
;
A
#
# COMPACT_ATOMS: atom_id res chain seq x y z
N MET A 1 49.18 -45.80 24.50
CA MET A 1 49.91 -45.26 25.69
C MET A 1 49.02 -44.15 26.17
N LYS A 2 48.23 -44.33 27.24
CA LYS A 2 48.40 -43.90 28.64
C LYS A 2 48.63 -42.38 28.73
N LYS A 3 47.95 -41.56 29.47
CA LYS A 3 47.21 -41.63 30.77
C LYS A 3 46.37 -40.36 30.91
N ASN A 4 45.10 -40.41 31.38
CA ASN A 4 44.61 -40.30 32.74
C ASN A 4 44.79 -38.91 33.40
N THR A 5 43.64 -38.34 33.75
CA THR A 5 43.05 -38.04 35.11
C THR A 5 43.48 -36.69 35.70
N LEU A 6 42.63 -35.84 36.25
CA LEU A 6 41.91 -35.97 37.54
C LEU A 6 40.95 -34.78 37.77
N PHE A 7 39.78 -35.05 38.19
CA PHE A 7 38.88 -34.51 39.18
C PHE A 7 39.47 -33.54 40.23
N ALA A 8 38.80 -32.46 40.54
CA ALA A 8 38.72 -31.93 41.89
C ALA A 8 37.39 -31.16 42.11
N MET A 9 36.52 -31.77 42.92
CA MET A 9 35.42 -31.11 43.66
C MET A 9 36.01 -30.28 44.78
N CYS A 10 35.43 -29.11 45.07
CA CYS A 10 35.49 -28.50 46.41
C CYS A 10 34.09 -28.01 46.80
N ILE A 11 33.65 -28.60 47.90
CA ILE A 11 32.45 -28.28 48.71
C ILE A 11 32.90 -27.37 49.86
N ALA A 12 31.95 -26.57 50.32
CA ALA A 12 31.84 -25.88 51.62
C ALA A 12 31.94 -24.35 51.52
N ALA A 13 31.22 -23.52 52.23
CA ALA A 13 30.42 -23.71 53.44
C ALA A 13 29.41 -22.57 53.61
N ILE A 14 28.34 -22.88 54.28
CA ILE A 14 27.26 -21.98 54.74
C ILE A 14 27.79 -21.12 55.89
N LEU A 15 27.52 -19.82 55.88
CA LEU A 15 27.52 -18.97 57.07
C LEU A 15 26.27 -18.13 57.11
N CYS A 16 25.41 -18.45 58.09
CA CYS A 16 24.28 -17.65 58.55
C CYS A 16 24.77 -16.41 59.25
N ALA A 17 24.27 -15.22 58.85
CA ALA A 17 24.28 -14.05 59.68
C ALA A 17 22.86 -13.45 59.68
N GLY A 18 22.24 -13.50 60.86
CA GLY A 18 20.92 -12.95 61.10
C GLY A 18 20.92 -11.44 61.04
N GLY A 19 20.00 -10.88 60.27
CA GLY A 19 19.70 -9.44 60.20
C GLY A 19 18.25 -9.22 60.59
N ILE A 20 18.06 -8.46 61.65
CA ILE A 20 16.80 -8.07 62.26
C ILE A 20 15.94 -7.30 61.24
N PHE A 21 14.77 -7.84 60.95
CA PHE A 21 13.77 -7.17 60.10
C PHE A 21 12.94 -6.21 60.97
N LEU A 22 13.14 -4.91 60.80
CA LEU A 22 12.23 -3.88 61.28
C LEU A 22 11.02 -3.82 60.38
N LEU A 23 9.87 -4.25 60.90
CA LEU A 23 8.57 -4.11 60.28
C LEU A 23 8.16 -2.63 60.28
N SER A 24 8.30 -1.92 59.17
CA SER A 24 7.65 -0.64 58.94
C SER A 24 6.25 -0.95 58.34
N SER A 25 5.24 -0.64 59.08
CA SER A 25 3.84 -0.64 58.71
C SER A 25 3.62 0.44 57.64
N GLN A 26 3.54 0.08 56.35
CA GLN A 26 2.99 0.95 55.32
C GLN A 26 1.46 0.73 55.27
N LYS A 27 0.74 1.82 55.51
CA LYS A 27 -0.69 1.90 55.25
C LYS A 27 -0.94 1.65 53.77
N ASN A 28 -1.71 0.63 53.45
CA ASN A 28 -2.33 0.44 52.16
C ASN A 28 -3.42 1.50 51.99
N ASP A 29 -3.14 2.55 51.27
CA ASP A 29 -4.18 3.35 50.60
C ASP A 29 -4.64 2.55 49.39
N GLY A 30 -5.81 1.97 49.51
CA GLY A 30 -6.48 1.23 48.44
C GLY A 30 -6.98 2.20 47.36
N THR A 31 -6.13 2.56 46.43
CA THR A 31 -6.56 3.00 45.09
C THR A 31 -6.61 1.77 44.20
N THR A 32 -7.80 1.20 44.09
CA THR A 32 -8.12 0.26 43.01
C THR A 32 -8.00 1.01 41.68
N ASP A 33 -6.82 0.93 41.10
CA ASP A 33 -6.66 1.21 39.68
C ASP A 33 -7.50 0.16 38.91
N HIS A 34 -8.73 0.55 38.60
CA HIS A 34 -9.52 -0.13 37.60
C HIS A 34 -8.74 0.03 36.28
N LEU A 35 -7.92 -0.98 35.97
CA LEU A 35 -7.44 -1.23 34.61
C LEU A 35 -8.67 -1.39 33.72
N SER A 36 -9.20 -0.27 33.23
CA SER A 36 -10.12 -0.25 32.13
C SER A 36 -9.33 -0.68 30.88
N GLY A 37 -9.09 -1.96 30.74
CA GLY A 37 -8.72 -2.60 29.50
C GLY A 37 -9.90 -2.45 28.56
N GLN A 38 -10.09 -1.26 28.01
CA GLN A 38 -10.91 -1.12 26.82
C GLN A 38 -10.20 -1.94 25.74
N ASN A 39 -10.74 -3.11 25.42
CA ASN A 39 -10.41 -3.84 24.22
C ASN A 39 -10.65 -2.87 23.06
N LYS A 40 -9.57 -2.24 22.59
CA LYS A 40 -9.63 -1.31 21.47
C LYS A 40 -9.95 -2.17 20.26
N VAL A 41 -11.22 -2.19 19.88
CA VAL A 41 -11.67 -2.92 18.69
C VAL A 41 -10.89 -2.35 17.50
N ASP A 42 -10.21 -3.21 16.75
CA ASP A 42 -9.54 -2.83 15.53
C ASP A 42 -10.59 -2.25 14.55
N PRO A 43 -10.49 -0.98 14.17
CA PRO A 43 -11.48 -0.36 13.30
C PRO A 43 -11.53 -1.00 11.90
N PHE A 44 -10.47 -1.72 11.49
CA PHE A 44 -10.38 -2.43 10.21
C PHE A 44 -10.83 -3.89 10.29
N TYR A 45 -11.19 -4.37 11.48
CA TYR A 45 -11.69 -5.73 11.61
C TYR A 45 -13.06 -5.89 10.96
N ILE A 46 -13.15 -6.78 10.00
CA ILE A 46 -14.39 -7.15 9.31
C ILE A 46 -14.63 -8.65 9.50
N ASP A 47 -15.75 -8.96 10.12
CA ASP A 47 -16.18 -10.34 10.36
C ASP A 47 -16.87 -10.92 9.10
N SER A 48 -16.14 -11.70 8.33
CA SER A 48 -16.65 -12.31 7.09
C SER A 48 -17.80 -13.31 7.31
N SER A 49 -18.00 -13.81 8.54
CA SER A 49 -19.14 -14.67 8.88
C SER A 49 -20.47 -13.90 8.83
N LYS A 50 -20.42 -12.57 8.87
CA LYS A 50 -21.59 -11.67 8.78
C LYS A 50 -21.97 -11.30 7.36
N ILE A 51 -21.36 -11.89 6.33
CA ILE A 51 -21.85 -11.74 4.96
C ILE A 51 -23.28 -12.27 4.89
N PRO A 52 -24.26 -11.46 4.42
CA PRO A 52 -25.67 -11.87 4.37
C PRO A 52 -25.87 -13.15 3.56
N GLN A 53 -26.91 -13.91 3.88
CA GLN A 53 -27.34 -15.02 3.04
C GLN A 53 -28.12 -14.49 1.81
N GLY A 54 -28.23 -15.32 0.78
CA GLY A 54 -28.98 -15.00 -0.45
C GLY A 54 -28.16 -14.23 -1.48
N GLU A 55 -28.85 -13.73 -2.49
CA GLU A 55 -28.24 -13.16 -3.70
C GLU A 55 -27.23 -12.05 -3.41
N TYR A 56 -27.57 -11.11 -2.53
CA TYR A 56 -26.65 -10.03 -2.15
C TYR A 56 -25.34 -10.57 -1.56
N GLY A 57 -25.41 -11.56 -0.66
CA GLY A 57 -24.23 -12.19 -0.08
C GLY A 57 -23.36 -12.92 -1.11
N GLU A 58 -23.98 -13.55 -2.10
CA GLU A 58 -23.23 -14.17 -3.20
C GLU A 58 -22.50 -13.12 -4.06
N TYR A 59 -23.12 -11.96 -4.33
CA TYR A 59 -22.44 -10.85 -4.98
C TYR A 59 -21.28 -10.29 -4.14
N VAL A 60 -21.43 -10.17 -2.82
CA VAL A 60 -20.35 -9.74 -1.90
C VAL A 60 -19.16 -10.70 -1.96
N LYS A 61 -19.42 -12.01 -1.85
CA LYS A 61 -18.38 -13.04 -1.93
C LYS A 61 -17.67 -12.99 -3.29
N TYR A 62 -18.42 -12.92 -4.37
CA TYR A 62 -17.88 -12.86 -5.72
C TYR A 62 -17.05 -11.58 -5.94
N GLY A 63 -17.50 -10.42 -5.41
CA GLY A 63 -16.74 -9.18 -5.47
C GLY A 63 -15.40 -9.27 -4.75
N ARG A 64 -15.37 -9.92 -3.58
CA ARG A 64 -14.12 -10.21 -2.86
C ARG A 64 -13.17 -11.07 -3.69
N GLU A 65 -13.69 -12.15 -4.27
CA GLU A 65 -12.92 -13.04 -5.14
C GLU A 65 -12.36 -12.31 -6.38
N LEU A 66 -13.15 -11.43 -6.99
CA LEU A 66 -12.69 -10.57 -8.09
C LEU A 66 -11.50 -9.67 -7.71
N LEU A 67 -11.48 -9.12 -6.49
CA LEU A 67 -10.35 -8.33 -6.02
C LEU A 67 -9.10 -9.19 -5.77
N LEU A 68 -9.27 -10.35 -5.15
CA LEU A 68 -8.17 -11.27 -4.84
C LEU A 68 -7.59 -11.90 -6.10
N HIS A 69 -8.45 -12.31 -7.03
CA HIS A 69 -8.13 -13.12 -8.18
C HIS A 69 -8.52 -12.47 -9.50
N THR A 70 -8.35 -11.15 -9.61
CA THR A 70 -8.73 -10.34 -10.79
C THR A 70 -8.23 -10.98 -12.08
N ALA A 71 -6.95 -11.38 -12.11
CA ALA A 71 -6.35 -11.96 -13.30
C ALA A 71 -6.99 -13.29 -13.73
N HIS A 72 -7.46 -14.12 -12.77
CA HIS A 72 -8.17 -15.35 -13.03
C HIS A 72 -9.56 -15.12 -13.65
N TYR A 73 -10.30 -14.14 -13.12
CA TYR A 73 -11.68 -13.92 -13.58
C TYR A 73 -11.77 -13.07 -14.84
N ILE A 74 -11.01 -11.98 -14.90
CA ILE A 74 -11.12 -10.95 -15.97
C ILE A 74 -9.77 -10.54 -16.57
N GLY A 75 -8.71 -11.30 -16.32
CA GLY A 75 -7.38 -11.10 -16.87
C GLY A 75 -7.24 -11.53 -18.33
N PRO A 76 -6.01 -11.67 -18.85
CA PRO A 76 -5.76 -12.02 -20.25
C PRO A 76 -6.38 -13.34 -20.69
N GLU A 77 -6.53 -14.28 -19.75
CA GLU A 77 -7.15 -15.60 -19.94
C GLU A 77 -8.34 -15.77 -18.98
N GLY A 78 -8.96 -14.64 -18.61
CA GLY A 78 -10.04 -14.63 -17.62
C GLY A 78 -11.24 -15.47 -18.04
N ILE A 79 -11.77 -16.24 -17.09
CA ILE A 79 -12.91 -17.15 -17.32
C ILE A 79 -14.23 -16.41 -17.55
N ASN A 80 -14.33 -15.14 -17.10
CA ASN A 80 -15.52 -14.29 -17.22
C ASN A 80 -15.26 -13.09 -18.17
N GLY A 81 -14.26 -13.19 -19.03
CA GLY A 81 -13.92 -12.17 -20.02
C GLY A 81 -12.51 -11.63 -19.88
N ARG A 82 -12.09 -10.85 -20.87
CA ARG A 82 -10.72 -10.31 -20.97
C ARG A 82 -10.77 -8.80 -20.86
N TYR A 83 -10.74 -8.30 -19.64
CA TYR A 83 -10.82 -6.86 -19.34
C TYR A 83 -9.49 -6.29 -18.87
N ALA A 84 -8.65 -7.04 -18.15
CA ALA A 84 -7.27 -6.69 -17.90
C ALA A 84 -6.33 -7.35 -18.93
N THR A 85 -5.22 -6.70 -19.28
CA THR A 85 -4.24 -7.25 -20.24
C THR A 85 -2.94 -7.69 -19.56
N ASN A 86 -2.73 -7.33 -18.31
CA ASN A 86 -1.69 -7.91 -17.47
C ASN A 86 -2.32 -8.89 -16.45
N ARG A 87 -1.46 -9.62 -15.74
CA ARG A 87 -1.88 -10.61 -14.76
C ARG A 87 -1.83 -10.10 -13.31
N ILE A 88 -1.86 -8.77 -13.13
CA ILE A 88 -1.90 -8.11 -11.83
C ILE A 88 -3.33 -8.16 -11.31
N SER A 89 -3.50 -8.54 -10.04
CA SER A 89 -4.79 -8.48 -9.35
C SER A 89 -4.92 -7.19 -8.53
N CYS A 90 -6.15 -6.76 -8.24
CA CYS A 90 -6.43 -5.58 -7.42
C CYS A 90 -5.72 -5.68 -6.05
N SER A 91 -5.70 -6.87 -5.47
CA SER A 91 -5.06 -7.17 -4.18
C SER A 91 -3.53 -7.05 -4.18
N ASN A 92 -2.87 -6.99 -5.33
CA ASN A 92 -1.43 -6.68 -5.36
C ASN A 92 -1.12 -5.25 -4.85
N CYS A 93 -2.06 -4.32 -4.98
CA CYS A 93 -1.95 -2.96 -4.45
C CYS A 93 -2.91 -2.72 -3.27
N HIS A 94 -4.14 -3.25 -3.35
CA HIS A 94 -5.17 -3.17 -2.33
C HIS A 94 -5.16 -4.45 -1.50
N GLN A 95 -4.12 -4.62 -0.65
CA GLN A 95 -3.88 -5.88 0.06
C GLN A 95 -5.07 -6.29 0.94
N GLU A 96 -5.20 -7.60 1.22
CA GLU A 96 -6.31 -8.18 1.98
C GLU A 96 -7.69 -7.82 1.40
N ALA A 97 -7.79 -7.90 0.07
CA ALA A 97 -8.99 -7.49 -0.67
C ALA A 97 -9.43 -6.05 -0.38
N GLY A 98 -8.48 -5.15 -0.06
CA GLY A 98 -8.72 -3.73 0.18
C GLY A 98 -8.98 -3.36 1.63
N THR A 99 -8.84 -4.27 2.59
CA THR A 99 -9.08 -4.00 4.01
C THR A 99 -7.80 -3.73 4.82
N LYS A 100 -6.61 -4.01 4.25
CA LYS A 100 -5.36 -3.75 4.95
C LYS A 100 -5.11 -2.25 5.17
N PRO A 101 -4.83 -1.81 6.41
CA PRO A 101 -4.47 -0.42 6.70
C PRO A 101 -3.23 0.03 5.90
N TYR A 102 -3.20 1.29 5.47
CA TYR A 102 -2.09 1.91 4.74
C TYR A 102 -1.70 1.22 3.42
N SER A 103 -2.59 0.40 2.85
CA SER A 103 -2.38 -0.34 1.61
C SER A 103 -3.41 0.04 0.54
N PHE A 104 -3.57 1.35 0.28
CA PHE A 104 -4.67 1.88 -0.53
C PHE A 104 -6.01 1.27 -0.10
N ASN A 105 -6.29 1.34 1.20
CA ASN A 105 -7.48 0.76 1.82
C ASN A 105 -8.77 1.21 1.12
N LEU A 106 -9.74 0.30 0.95
CA LEU A 106 -10.97 0.54 0.18
C LEU A 106 -12.23 0.68 1.03
N GLU A 107 -12.15 0.51 2.36
CA GLU A 107 -13.34 0.50 3.23
C GLU A 107 -14.14 1.81 3.22
N ALA A 108 -13.49 2.95 2.97
CA ALA A 108 -14.18 4.22 2.81
C ALA A 108 -14.61 4.52 1.36
N THR A 109 -14.27 3.65 0.40
CA THR A 109 -14.40 3.99 -1.02
C THR A 109 -15.85 4.15 -1.44
N PHE A 110 -16.75 3.28 -0.99
CA PHE A 110 -18.15 3.31 -1.41
C PHE A 110 -18.83 4.65 -1.08
N ARG A 111 -18.65 5.18 0.13
CA ARG A 111 -19.29 6.43 0.57
C ARG A 111 -18.68 7.69 -0.04
N ASN A 112 -17.48 7.60 -0.65
CA ASN A 112 -16.76 8.74 -1.19
C ASN A 112 -17.10 9.03 -2.66
N TYR A 113 -17.96 8.26 -3.29
CA TYR A 113 -18.40 8.48 -4.66
C TYR A 113 -19.92 8.74 -4.73
N PRO A 114 -20.35 9.60 -5.68
CA PRO A 114 -19.58 10.28 -6.72
C PRO A 114 -18.70 11.42 -6.19
N GLN A 115 -17.54 11.66 -6.83
CA GLN A 115 -16.66 12.78 -6.47
C GLN A 115 -15.96 13.37 -7.69
N TYR A 116 -15.62 14.67 -7.61
CA TYR A 116 -14.76 15.30 -8.61
C TYR A 116 -13.33 14.76 -8.54
N ARG A 117 -12.78 14.43 -9.69
CA ARG A 117 -11.43 13.94 -9.84
C ARG A 117 -10.64 14.84 -10.78
N ALA A 118 -9.63 15.53 -10.23
CA ALA A 118 -8.81 16.47 -10.98
C ALA A 118 -8.09 15.82 -12.18
N ARG A 119 -7.66 14.57 -12.03
CA ARG A 119 -6.99 13.83 -13.08
C ARG A 119 -7.87 13.64 -14.32
N GLU A 120 -9.12 13.31 -14.14
CA GLU A 120 -10.09 13.14 -15.22
C GLU A 120 -10.84 14.44 -15.55
N GLY A 121 -10.73 15.47 -14.71
CA GLY A 121 -11.38 16.76 -14.87
C GLY A 121 -12.91 16.72 -14.82
N LYS A 122 -13.47 15.69 -14.17
CA LYS A 122 -14.94 15.50 -14.05
C LYS A 122 -15.35 14.81 -12.76
N VAL A 123 -16.65 14.84 -12.48
CA VAL A 123 -17.25 14.02 -11.41
C VAL A 123 -17.34 12.58 -11.90
N LEU A 124 -16.75 11.64 -11.14
CA LEU A 124 -16.82 10.21 -11.42
C LEU A 124 -17.84 9.53 -10.51
N SER A 125 -18.56 8.56 -11.07
CA SER A 125 -19.24 7.52 -10.30
C SER A 125 -18.22 6.49 -9.75
N LEU A 126 -18.68 5.63 -8.84
CA LEU A 126 -17.84 4.53 -8.32
C LEU A 126 -17.46 3.54 -9.44
N GLN A 127 -18.40 3.24 -10.36
CA GLN A 127 -18.15 2.36 -11.51
C GLN A 127 -17.05 2.93 -12.41
N GLU A 128 -17.10 4.22 -12.73
CA GLU A 128 -16.05 4.87 -13.53
C GLU A 128 -14.71 4.84 -12.81
N ARG A 129 -14.70 4.99 -11.48
CA ARG A 129 -13.46 4.89 -10.68
C ARG A 129 -12.87 3.49 -10.69
N ILE A 130 -13.70 2.44 -10.59
CA ILE A 130 -13.28 1.04 -10.74
C ILE A 130 -12.69 0.81 -12.13
N ASN A 131 -13.36 1.27 -13.17
CA ASN A 131 -12.90 1.18 -14.54
C ASN A 131 -11.57 1.89 -14.78
N ASN A 132 -11.28 3.00 -14.10
CA ASN A 132 -9.97 3.63 -14.16
C ASN A 132 -8.86 2.72 -13.61
N CYS A 133 -9.15 1.86 -12.64
CA CYS A 133 -8.18 0.88 -12.16
C CYS A 133 -7.94 -0.25 -13.18
N LEU A 134 -8.94 -0.62 -13.97
CA LEU A 134 -8.75 -1.57 -15.06
C LEU A 134 -7.92 -0.98 -16.20
N VAL A 135 -8.19 0.26 -16.56
CA VAL A 135 -7.50 0.93 -17.68
C VAL A 135 -6.04 1.26 -17.35
N HIS A 136 -5.76 1.82 -16.17
CA HIS A 136 -4.40 2.31 -15.85
C HIS A 136 -3.48 1.22 -15.27
N PRO A 137 -3.65 0.70 -14.06
CA PRO A 137 -2.72 -0.32 -13.56
C PRO A 137 -2.85 -1.67 -14.26
N LEU A 138 -4.05 -2.05 -14.72
CA LEU A 138 -4.27 -3.36 -15.32
C LEU A 138 -4.19 -3.36 -16.84
N LEU A 139 -3.88 -2.23 -17.47
CA LEU A 139 -3.66 -2.06 -18.92
C LEU A 139 -4.85 -2.50 -19.78
N GLY A 140 -6.05 -2.51 -19.23
CA GLY A 140 -7.21 -3.14 -19.80
C GLY A 140 -8.21 -2.17 -20.41
N LYS A 141 -9.44 -2.66 -20.51
CA LYS A 141 -10.62 -1.92 -20.96
C LYS A 141 -11.68 -1.88 -19.87
N PRO A 142 -12.59 -0.89 -19.91
CA PRO A 142 -13.68 -0.80 -18.95
C PRO A 142 -14.58 -2.05 -18.94
N LEU A 143 -15.03 -2.47 -17.75
CA LEU A 143 -16.18 -3.36 -17.59
C LEU A 143 -17.46 -2.62 -17.98
N PRO A 144 -18.46 -3.29 -18.58
CA PRO A 144 -19.80 -2.74 -18.69
C PRO A 144 -20.33 -2.34 -17.30
N LEU A 145 -20.98 -1.18 -17.22
CA LEU A 145 -21.39 -0.61 -15.93
C LEU A 145 -22.42 -1.45 -15.20
N ASP A 146 -23.19 -2.26 -15.93
CA ASP A 146 -24.24 -3.17 -15.46
C ASP A 146 -23.81 -4.64 -15.42
N SER A 147 -22.52 -4.93 -15.69
CA SER A 147 -22.03 -6.32 -15.66
C SER A 147 -22.10 -6.93 -14.27
N LYS A 148 -22.19 -8.26 -14.22
CA LYS A 148 -22.17 -9.03 -12.98
C LYS A 148 -20.91 -8.72 -12.16
N GLU A 149 -19.76 -8.62 -12.82
CA GLU A 149 -18.45 -8.32 -12.21
C GLU A 149 -18.45 -6.93 -11.58
N MET A 150 -18.95 -5.91 -12.29
CA MET A 150 -19.04 -4.55 -11.76
C MET A 150 -19.96 -4.49 -10.54
N ASN A 151 -21.14 -5.09 -10.64
CA ASN A 151 -22.10 -5.14 -9.54
C ASN A 151 -21.55 -5.89 -8.33
N ALA A 152 -20.81 -6.99 -8.55
CA ALA A 152 -20.19 -7.75 -7.47
C ALA A 152 -19.10 -6.92 -6.74
N ILE A 153 -18.25 -6.22 -7.48
CA ILE A 153 -17.24 -5.32 -6.86
C ILE A 153 -17.95 -4.23 -6.05
N ILE A 154 -19.01 -3.63 -6.56
CA ILE A 154 -19.77 -2.59 -5.83
C ILE A 154 -20.42 -3.17 -4.57
N CYS A 155 -21.06 -4.34 -4.63
CA CYS A 155 -21.65 -5.00 -3.47
C CYS A 155 -20.59 -5.27 -2.39
N TYR A 156 -19.42 -5.74 -2.79
CA TYR A 156 -18.32 -5.96 -1.86
C TYR A 156 -17.82 -4.65 -1.24
N LEU A 157 -17.56 -3.62 -2.04
CA LEU A 157 -17.13 -2.30 -1.52
C LEU A 157 -18.16 -1.65 -0.59
N LYS A 158 -19.45 -1.83 -0.89
CA LYS A 158 -20.53 -1.40 0.00
C LYS A 158 -20.49 -2.17 1.31
N TRP A 159 -20.39 -3.50 1.23
CA TRP A 159 -20.41 -4.37 2.41
C TRP A 159 -19.24 -4.07 3.35
N ILE A 160 -17.99 -3.92 2.86
CA ILE A 160 -16.85 -3.56 3.71
C ILE A 160 -17.01 -2.15 4.31
N ASN A 161 -17.57 -1.20 3.55
CA ASN A 161 -17.86 0.14 4.06
C ASN A 161 -18.87 0.12 5.23
N ASP A 162 -19.90 -0.69 5.10
CA ASP A 162 -20.99 -0.76 6.09
C ASP A 162 -20.62 -1.63 7.31
N SER A 163 -19.66 -2.55 7.14
CA SER A 163 -19.21 -3.49 8.18
C SER A 163 -18.04 -2.99 9.00
N SER A 164 -17.28 -2.02 8.52
CA SER A 164 -16.13 -1.46 9.21
C SER A 164 -16.52 -0.26 10.10
N ASN A 165 -15.68 0.00 11.11
CA ASN A 165 -15.83 1.17 11.98
C ASN A 165 -14.91 2.34 11.57
N VAL A 166 -14.40 2.33 10.34
CA VAL A 166 -13.49 3.36 9.87
C VAL A 166 -14.23 4.63 9.44
N THR A 167 -13.56 5.76 9.60
CA THR A 167 -13.93 7.06 9.06
C THR A 167 -12.86 7.56 8.10
N ASP A 168 -13.11 8.61 7.34
CA ASP A 168 -12.09 9.20 6.45
C ASP A 168 -10.88 9.77 7.20
N LYS A 169 -10.99 9.91 8.52
CA LYS A 169 -9.92 10.37 9.43
C LYS A 169 -9.21 9.21 10.13
N THR A 170 -9.71 7.98 10.02
CA THR A 170 -9.08 6.82 10.66
C THR A 170 -7.67 6.62 10.10
N PRO A 171 -6.62 6.59 10.94
CA PRO A 171 -5.26 6.28 10.50
C PRO A 171 -5.23 4.92 9.80
N GLY A 172 -4.72 4.87 8.57
CA GLY A 172 -4.68 3.63 7.77
C GLY A 172 -5.63 3.62 6.57
N ILE A 173 -6.70 4.46 6.56
CA ILE A 173 -7.57 4.64 5.39
C ILE A 173 -6.78 5.21 4.19
N LYS A 174 -5.86 6.11 4.44
CA LYS A 174 -4.92 6.63 3.46
C LYS A 174 -3.54 6.04 3.69
N ASN A 175 -2.73 5.98 2.65
CA ASN A 175 -1.33 5.60 2.79
C ASN A 175 -0.64 6.56 3.78
N ARG A 176 0.44 6.05 4.41
CA ARG A 176 1.21 6.82 5.39
C ARG A 176 1.76 8.09 4.76
N GLN A 177 1.58 9.21 5.45
CA GLN A 177 2.32 10.41 5.09
C GLN A 177 3.79 10.21 5.47
N ILE A 178 4.69 10.58 4.57
CA ILE A 178 6.13 10.48 4.77
C ILE A 178 6.75 11.88 4.80
N GLU A 179 7.84 12.00 5.53
CA GLU A 179 8.62 13.22 5.56
C GLU A 179 9.47 13.31 4.29
N PHE A 180 9.45 14.47 3.64
CA PHE A 180 10.27 14.72 2.46
C PHE A 180 11.66 15.21 2.86
N GLN A 181 12.66 14.63 2.17
CA GLN A 181 14.05 15.08 2.32
C GLN A 181 14.28 16.40 1.58
N ASP A 182 15.34 17.10 1.97
CA ASP A 182 15.78 18.34 1.30
C ASP A 182 16.59 18.07 0.02
N VAL A 183 16.85 16.80 -0.27
CA VAL A 183 17.53 16.31 -1.47
C VAL A 183 16.57 15.53 -2.34
N ALA A 184 16.86 15.43 -3.64
CA ALA A 184 16.11 14.61 -4.55
C ALA A 184 16.25 13.10 -4.22
N ALA A 185 15.18 12.34 -4.46
CA ALA A 185 15.26 10.89 -4.49
C ALA A 185 16.22 10.43 -5.58
N SER A 186 17.04 9.42 -5.26
CA SER A 186 18.10 8.94 -6.15
C SER A 186 17.80 7.55 -6.67
N PRO A 187 17.59 7.37 -7.99
CA PRO A 187 17.48 6.04 -8.57
C PRO A 187 18.70 5.15 -8.29
N GLN A 188 19.91 5.72 -8.20
CA GLN A 188 21.14 4.97 -7.92
C GLN A 188 21.16 4.40 -6.50
N ARG A 189 20.78 5.19 -5.47
CA ARG A 189 20.62 4.67 -4.11
C ARG A 189 19.47 3.68 -4.04
N GLY A 190 18.36 3.97 -4.73
CA GLY A 190 17.20 3.09 -4.81
C GLY A 190 17.52 1.72 -5.42
N GLN A 191 18.42 1.67 -6.41
CA GLN A 191 18.88 0.42 -7.00
C GLN A 191 19.63 -0.45 -5.96
N GLN A 192 20.41 0.16 -5.08
CA GLN A 192 21.10 -0.59 -4.02
C GLN A 192 20.13 -1.24 -3.05
N VAL A 193 19.14 -0.47 -2.59
CA VAL A 193 18.07 -0.98 -1.71
C VAL A 193 17.22 -2.03 -2.43
N TYR A 194 16.89 -1.80 -3.71
CA TYR A 194 16.12 -2.76 -4.52
C TYR A 194 16.82 -4.12 -4.60
N ARG A 195 18.12 -4.14 -4.92
CA ARG A 195 18.91 -5.37 -5.01
C ARG A 195 18.99 -6.10 -3.68
N ALA A 196 19.13 -5.37 -2.58
CA ALA A 196 19.25 -5.95 -1.25
C ALA A 196 17.93 -6.57 -0.74
N ASP A 197 16.79 -5.91 -0.97
CA ASP A 197 15.56 -6.23 -0.26
C ASP A 197 14.35 -6.56 -1.16
N CYS A 198 14.39 -6.20 -2.45
CA CYS A 198 13.22 -6.32 -3.34
C CYS A 198 13.41 -7.39 -4.42
N ALA A 199 14.63 -7.49 -4.99
CA ALA A 199 14.92 -8.34 -6.14
C ALA A 199 14.62 -9.83 -5.88
N ARG A 200 14.81 -10.31 -4.65
CA ARG A 200 14.53 -11.70 -4.26
C ARG A 200 13.08 -12.16 -4.52
N CYS A 201 12.13 -11.21 -4.55
CA CYS A 201 10.73 -11.49 -4.83
C CYS A 201 10.32 -10.94 -6.21
N HIS A 202 10.75 -9.72 -6.53
CA HIS A 202 10.32 -9.06 -7.76
C HIS A 202 11.24 -9.32 -8.96
N GLY A 203 12.30 -10.11 -8.80
CA GLY A 203 13.30 -10.41 -9.83
C GLY A 203 14.36 -9.32 -10.01
N GLU A 204 15.52 -9.67 -10.53
CA GLU A 204 16.62 -8.71 -10.78
C GLU A 204 16.24 -7.66 -11.83
N ASN A 205 15.36 -8.03 -12.77
CA ASN A 205 14.86 -7.16 -13.83
C ASN A 205 13.41 -6.69 -13.57
N GLY A 206 12.92 -6.78 -12.33
CA GLY A 206 11.58 -6.35 -11.97
C GLY A 206 10.45 -7.12 -12.65
N GLU A 207 10.73 -8.31 -13.15
CA GLU A 207 9.82 -9.16 -13.93
C GLU A 207 8.71 -9.78 -13.09
N GLY A 208 8.89 -9.84 -11.76
CA GLY A 208 7.97 -10.47 -10.85
C GLY A 208 8.04 -12.01 -10.87
N GLN A 209 7.18 -12.63 -10.08
CA GLN A 209 7.07 -14.09 -10.00
C GLN A 209 5.62 -14.52 -10.19
N MET A 210 5.40 -15.39 -11.18
CA MET A 210 4.10 -15.98 -11.44
C MET A 210 3.72 -17.03 -10.40
N MET A 211 2.43 -17.22 -10.16
CA MET A 211 1.89 -18.39 -9.48
C MET A 211 2.15 -19.67 -10.32
N SER A 212 2.13 -20.83 -9.67
CA SER A 212 2.38 -22.12 -10.35
C SER A 212 1.40 -22.43 -11.47
N ASP A 213 0.17 -21.94 -11.37
CA ASP A 213 -0.87 -22.09 -12.40
C ASP A 213 -0.74 -21.05 -13.53
N SER A 214 0.19 -20.12 -13.43
CA SER A 214 0.45 -19.04 -14.39
C SER A 214 -0.72 -18.07 -14.65
N PHE A 215 -1.77 -18.09 -13.84
CA PHE A 215 -2.91 -17.17 -14.00
C PHE A 215 -2.62 -15.77 -13.46
N ALA A 216 -1.89 -15.68 -12.34
CA ALA A 216 -1.61 -14.42 -11.66
C ALA A 216 -0.16 -14.35 -11.17
N TYR A 217 0.24 -13.21 -10.67
CA TYR A 217 1.52 -13.03 -10.00
C TYR A 217 1.39 -13.27 -8.49
N VAL A 218 2.35 -14.02 -7.94
CA VAL A 218 2.64 -14.01 -6.49
C VAL A 218 3.25 -12.65 -6.14
N TYR A 219 4.29 -12.25 -6.87
CA TYR A 219 4.94 -10.95 -6.77
C TYR A 219 4.85 -10.25 -8.13
N PRO A 220 4.11 -9.12 -8.23
CA PRO A 220 3.86 -8.49 -9.52
C PRO A 220 5.11 -7.87 -10.12
N PRO A 221 5.17 -7.73 -11.46
CA PRO A 221 6.25 -7.03 -12.13
C PRO A 221 6.20 -5.54 -11.80
N LEU A 222 7.37 -4.94 -11.57
CA LEU A 222 7.50 -3.54 -11.19
C LEU A 222 7.79 -2.62 -12.38
N TRP A 223 8.33 -3.17 -13.47
CA TRP A 223 8.50 -2.52 -14.77
C TRP A 223 8.41 -3.54 -15.91
N GLY A 224 8.65 -3.11 -17.15
CA GLY A 224 8.48 -3.93 -18.34
C GLY A 224 7.04 -3.92 -18.88
N SER A 225 6.85 -4.60 -20.01
CA SER A 225 5.59 -4.59 -20.78
C SER A 225 4.39 -5.22 -20.06
N LYS A 226 4.62 -5.98 -18.99
CA LYS A 226 3.58 -6.66 -18.20
C LYS A 226 3.25 -5.93 -16.89
N SER A 227 3.95 -4.85 -16.58
CA SER A 227 3.73 -4.04 -15.39
C SER A 227 2.61 -3.00 -15.61
N TYR A 228 2.35 -2.20 -14.59
CA TYR A 228 1.41 -1.07 -14.67
C TYR A 228 1.94 0.04 -15.59
N GLN A 229 1.03 0.79 -16.20
CA GLN A 229 1.40 1.92 -17.06
C GLN A 229 1.71 3.21 -16.26
N PRO A 230 2.35 4.21 -16.91
CA PRO A 230 2.66 5.50 -16.29
C PRO A 230 1.45 6.29 -15.74
N GLY A 231 0.23 6.01 -16.18
CA GLY A 231 -1.00 6.57 -15.60
C GLY A 231 -1.42 5.97 -14.27
N SER A 232 -0.75 4.91 -13.79
CA SER A 232 -1.01 4.31 -12.48
C SER A 232 -0.54 5.21 -11.32
N SER A 233 -1.26 5.18 -10.18
CA SER A 233 -0.78 5.84 -8.96
C SER A 233 0.56 5.28 -8.47
N MET A 234 0.86 4.01 -8.76
CA MET A 234 2.14 3.38 -8.42
C MET A 234 3.32 3.92 -9.25
N HIS A 235 3.07 4.59 -10.37
CA HIS A 235 4.13 5.26 -11.13
C HIS A 235 4.57 6.59 -10.47
N ARG A 236 3.80 7.13 -9.56
CA ARG A 236 4.11 8.36 -8.85
C ARG A 236 5.03 8.06 -7.67
N VAL A 237 6.20 8.72 -7.64
CA VAL A 237 7.27 8.43 -6.67
C VAL A 237 6.78 8.61 -5.23
N ILE A 238 6.08 9.69 -4.92
CA ILE A 238 5.53 9.91 -3.57
C ILE A 238 4.50 8.82 -3.21
N LYS A 239 3.57 8.49 -4.13
CA LYS A 239 2.53 7.51 -3.85
C LYS A 239 3.08 6.11 -3.62
N MET A 240 4.05 5.71 -4.44
CA MET A 240 4.74 4.44 -4.25
C MET A 240 5.50 4.42 -2.91
N ALA A 241 6.29 5.45 -2.61
CA ALA A 241 7.04 5.52 -1.36
C ALA A 241 6.13 5.46 -0.12
N GLN A 242 5.02 6.21 -0.11
CA GLN A 242 4.01 6.17 0.95
C GLN A 242 3.43 4.77 1.17
N TRP A 243 3.29 3.98 0.11
CA TRP A 243 2.80 2.61 0.17
C TRP A 243 3.91 1.64 0.62
N LEU A 244 5.14 1.79 0.11
CA LEU A 244 6.28 0.92 0.42
C LEU A 244 6.60 0.91 1.92
N VAL A 245 6.62 2.07 2.57
CA VAL A 245 6.97 2.21 3.99
C VAL A 245 6.13 1.29 4.89
N SER A 246 4.86 1.07 4.55
CA SER A 246 3.96 0.26 5.38
C SER A 246 3.80 -1.19 4.91
N ASN A 247 4.29 -1.53 3.69
CA ASN A 247 3.92 -2.78 3.06
C ASN A 247 5.10 -3.60 2.51
N MET A 248 6.30 -3.00 2.38
CA MET A 248 7.43 -3.67 1.75
C MET A 248 8.73 -3.53 2.55
N PRO A 249 9.58 -4.55 2.55
CA PRO A 249 9.40 -5.89 1.99
C PRO A 249 8.25 -6.63 2.68
N PHE A 250 7.47 -7.41 1.92
CA PHE A 250 6.19 -8.00 2.36
C PHE A 250 6.31 -8.87 3.63
N ASP A 251 7.44 -9.55 3.80
CA ASP A 251 7.73 -10.45 4.93
C ASP A 251 8.41 -9.74 6.12
N LYS A 252 8.77 -8.46 5.99
CA LYS A 252 9.53 -7.71 7.00
C LYS A 252 8.78 -6.48 7.53
N ALA A 253 8.05 -5.79 6.65
CA ALA A 253 7.40 -4.52 6.98
C ALA A 253 5.96 -4.71 7.42
N THR A 254 5.58 -4.00 8.47
CA THR A 254 4.17 -3.74 8.81
C THR A 254 3.96 -2.25 8.96
N HIS A 255 2.70 -1.83 9.06
CA HIS A 255 2.44 -0.41 9.28
C HIS A 255 2.82 0.06 10.69
N GLU A 256 2.88 -0.82 11.70
CA GLU A 256 3.39 -0.50 13.03
C GLU A 256 4.92 -0.50 13.06
N LYS A 257 5.53 -1.38 12.27
CA LYS A 257 6.98 -1.55 12.21
C LYS A 257 7.47 -1.45 10.77
N PRO A 258 7.61 -0.23 10.22
CA PRO A 258 8.21 -0.02 8.91
C PRO A 258 9.63 -0.58 8.84
N PHE A 259 9.99 -1.13 7.68
CA PHE A 259 11.35 -1.60 7.42
C PHE A 259 12.20 -0.52 6.74
N LEU A 260 11.62 0.11 5.70
CA LEU A 260 12.30 1.18 4.96
C LEU A 260 12.10 2.53 5.67
N THR A 261 13.15 3.32 5.72
CA THR A 261 13.04 4.74 6.06
C THR A 261 12.30 5.50 4.95
N PRO A 262 11.71 6.67 5.21
CA PRO A 262 11.11 7.50 4.17
C PRO A 262 12.06 7.83 3.01
N ALA A 263 13.35 8.05 3.29
CA ALA A 263 14.36 8.33 2.27
C ALA A 263 14.61 7.12 1.36
N GLU A 264 14.81 5.93 1.94
CA GLU A 264 14.99 4.70 1.18
C GLU A 264 13.75 4.36 0.35
N ALA A 265 12.56 4.55 0.90
CA ALA A 265 11.31 4.33 0.17
C ALA A 265 11.15 5.28 -1.03
N LEU A 266 11.54 6.56 -0.90
CA LEU A 266 11.59 7.52 -2.01
C LEU A 266 12.65 7.12 -3.05
N ASP A 267 13.84 6.70 -2.62
CA ASP A 267 14.91 6.28 -3.52
C ASP A 267 14.52 5.02 -4.31
N VAL A 268 13.94 4.01 -3.64
CA VAL A 268 13.43 2.79 -4.31
C VAL A 268 12.29 3.14 -5.28
N ALA A 269 11.35 3.99 -4.86
CA ALA A 269 10.26 4.43 -5.72
C ALA A 269 10.78 5.19 -6.95
N ALA A 270 11.82 6.00 -6.77
CA ALA A 270 12.51 6.69 -7.87
C ALA A 270 13.18 5.70 -8.83
N PHE A 271 13.92 4.71 -8.31
CA PHE A 271 14.53 3.67 -9.14
C PHE A 271 13.51 2.89 -9.95
N VAL A 272 12.47 2.36 -9.28
CA VAL A 272 11.42 1.56 -9.92
C VAL A 272 10.68 2.35 -10.99
N ASN A 273 10.51 3.66 -10.82
CA ASN A 273 9.73 4.53 -11.71
C ASN A 273 10.57 5.45 -12.61
N ASP A 274 11.88 5.22 -12.72
CA ASP A 274 12.70 5.97 -13.68
C ASP A 274 12.53 5.41 -15.10
N ASP A 275 11.77 6.11 -15.94
CA ASP A 275 11.51 5.70 -17.31
C ASP A 275 12.74 5.80 -18.24
N ASN A 276 13.85 6.41 -17.78
CA ASN A 276 15.14 6.38 -18.49
C ASN A 276 15.86 5.05 -18.29
N ILE A 277 15.56 4.34 -17.19
CA ILE A 277 16.16 3.05 -16.84
C ILE A 277 15.22 1.90 -17.19
N HIS A 278 13.92 2.08 -16.93
CA HIS A 278 12.92 1.03 -17.01
C HIS A 278 11.82 1.35 -18.01
N GLN A 279 11.68 0.50 -19.01
CA GLN A 279 10.58 0.63 -19.97
C GLN A 279 9.25 0.22 -19.34
N ARG A 280 8.17 0.88 -19.79
CA ARG A 280 6.80 0.59 -19.40
C ARG A 280 5.89 0.59 -20.62
N PRO A 281 4.66 0.01 -20.51
CA PRO A 281 3.68 0.12 -21.57
C PRO A 281 3.41 1.58 -21.93
N ALA A 282 3.33 1.88 -23.23
CA ALA A 282 3.05 3.22 -23.70
C ALA A 282 1.65 3.67 -23.31
N VAL A 283 1.52 4.94 -22.94
CA VAL A 283 0.23 5.59 -22.65
C VAL A 283 -0.10 6.54 -23.78
N LYS A 284 -1.31 6.40 -24.34
CA LYS A 284 -1.78 7.26 -25.43
C LYS A 284 -2.40 8.56 -24.92
N ASN A 285 -3.08 8.52 -23.80
CA ASN A 285 -3.78 9.67 -23.24
C ASN A 285 -3.21 10.01 -21.87
N PHE A 286 -2.93 11.30 -21.66
CA PHE A 286 -2.53 11.85 -20.40
C PHE A 286 -3.71 12.60 -19.80
N ASP A 287 -4.05 12.21 -18.57
CA ASP A 287 -5.07 12.87 -17.79
C ASP A 287 -4.65 14.31 -17.41
N TYR A 288 -5.46 15.00 -16.65
CA TYR A 288 -5.36 16.40 -16.24
C TYR A 288 -5.66 17.40 -17.39
N PRO A 289 -6.96 17.49 -17.79
CA PRO A 289 -7.40 18.54 -18.72
C PRO A 289 -7.06 19.94 -18.22
N ASP A 290 -7.14 20.16 -16.90
CA ASP A 290 -6.58 21.33 -16.25
C ASP A 290 -5.21 20.99 -15.62
N TYR A 291 -4.14 21.35 -16.31
CA TYR A 291 -2.78 21.07 -15.85
C TYR A 291 -2.43 21.73 -14.50
N ARG A 292 -3.15 22.79 -14.09
CA ARG A 292 -2.96 23.48 -12.80
C ARG A 292 -3.32 22.61 -11.61
N GLN A 293 -4.13 21.58 -11.83
CA GLN A 293 -4.55 20.62 -10.81
C GLN A 293 -3.65 19.37 -10.74
N LYS A 294 -2.52 19.36 -11.47
CA LYS A 294 -1.58 18.25 -11.39
C LYS A 294 -0.99 18.11 -10.00
N ALA A 295 -0.81 16.87 -9.60
CA ALA A 295 -0.06 16.57 -8.39
C ALA A 295 1.40 17.00 -8.53
N ILE A 296 2.03 17.36 -7.40
CA ILE A 296 3.40 17.88 -7.40
C ILE A 296 4.46 16.86 -7.84
N ASP A 297 4.15 15.58 -7.79
CA ASP A 297 5.00 14.47 -8.24
C ASP A 297 4.53 13.88 -9.57
N TYR A 298 3.82 14.66 -10.39
CA TYR A 298 3.46 14.23 -11.73
C TYR A 298 4.62 14.49 -12.69
N ASP A 299 4.99 13.48 -13.47
CA ASP A 299 6.24 13.46 -14.23
C ASP A 299 6.14 14.07 -15.65
N ARG A 300 5.08 14.86 -15.94
CA ARG A 300 4.82 15.43 -17.26
C ARG A 300 4.19 16.80 -17.18
N GLY A 301 4.82 17.74 -17.89
CA GLY A 301 4.29 19.08 -18.05
C GLY A 301 3.03 19.18 -18.93
N PRO A 302 2.52 20.36 -19.15
CA PRO A 302 2.95 21.59 -18.51
C PRO A 302 2.61 21.63 -17.02
N PHE A 303 3.27 22.51 -16.26
CA PHE A 303 2.97 22.84 -14.87
C PHE A 303 2.64 24.33 -14.75
N ASP A 304 2.01 24.73 -13.65
CA ASP A 304 1.73 26.11 -13.30
C ASP A 304 2.78 26.73 -12.35
N ASP A 305 3.92 26.08 -12.25
CA ASP A 305 5.10 26.53 -11.54
C ASP A 305 6.35 26.48 -12.43
N THR A 306 7.51 26.84 -11.89
CA THR A 306 8.76 26.99 -12.64
C THR A 306 9.71 25.80 -12.48
N PHE A 307 9.29 24.75 -11.76
CA PHE A 307 10.15 23.60 -11.48
C PHE A 307 10.22 22.67 -12.68
N SER A 308 11.34 21.97 -12.82
CA SER A 308 11.57 21.06 -13.93
C SER A 308 10.76 19.76 -13.77
N VAL A 309 10.52 19.08 -14.91
CA VAL A 309 9.91 17.72 -14.92
C VAL A 309 10.69 16.75 -14.02
N ALA A 310 12.03 16.83 -14.03
CA ALA A 310 12.86 15.99 -13.18
C ALA A 310 12.63 16.27 -11.70
N GLN A 311 12.46 17.54 -11.30
CA GLN A 311 12.19 17.90 -9.93
C GLN A 311 10.76 17.49 -9.51
N HIS A 312 9.78 17.59 -10.38
CA HIS A 312 8.45 17.04 -10.15
C HIS A 312 8.51 15.52 -9.94
N LYS A 313 9.30 14.81 -10.75
CA LYS A 313 9.39 13.35 -10.64
C LYS A 313 10.15 12.88 -9.40
N PHE A 314 11.31 13.48 -9.11
CA PHE A 314 12.25 12.97 -8.10
C PHE A 314 12.41 13.85 -6.87
N GLY A 315 11.84 15.05 -6.87
CA GLY A 315 12.05 16.04 -5.81
C GLY A 315 13.36 16.84 -6.01
N PRO A 316 13.81 17.61 -5.02
CA PRO A 316 13.21 17.75 -3.69
C PRO A 316 11.82 18.40 -3.76
N TYR A 317 10.87 17.86 -2.99
CA TYR A 317 9.46 18.26 -3.11
C TYR A 317 9.09 19.47 -2.26
N LYS A 318 9.79 19.70 -1.13
CA LYS A 318 9.53 20.84 -0.24
C LYS A 318 9.53 22.19 -0.99
N PRO A 319 10.52 22.51 -1.84
CA PRO A 319 10.51 23.77 -2.59
C PRO A 319 9.28 23.94 -3.48
N ILE A 320 8.80 22.88 -4.12
CA ILE A 320 7.58 22.91 -4.93
C ILE A 320 6.37 23.21 -4.05
N ILE A 321 6.26 22.49 -2.92
CA ILE A 321 5.15 22.65 -1.96
C ILE A 321 5.11 24.09 -1.43
N ASP A 322 6.25 24.63 -1.00
CA ASP A 322 6.35 25.97 -0.41
C ASP A 322 6.05 27.04 -1.46
N TYR A 323 6.60 26.91 -2.67
CA TYR A 323 6.29 27.83 -3.77
C TYR A 323 4.79 27.86 -4.07
N ARG A 324 4.18 26.65 -4.26
CA ARG A 324 2.75 26.55 -4.57
C ARG A 324 1.86 27.09 -3.46
N LYS A 325 2.19 26.79 -2.19
CA LYS A 325 1.46 27.37 -1.03
C LYS A 325 1.57 28.91 -1.01
N ASN A 326 2.76 29.46 -1.19
CA ASN A 326 3.00 30.90 -1.20
C ASN A 326 2.25 31.60 -2.35
N LYS A 327 2.14 30.94 -3.49
CA LYS A 327 1.38 31.43 -4.67
C LYS A 327 -0.10 31.07 -4.64
N LYS A 328 -0.60 30.38 -3.60
CA LYS A 328 -1.98 29.87 -3.48
C LYS A 328 -2.39 28.96 -4.65
N LEU A 329 -1.43 28.21 -5.18
CA LEU A 329 -1.67 27.22 -6.23
C LEU A 329 -2.10 25.88 -5.61
N TYR A 330 -2.67 25.01 -6.44
CA TYR A 330 -3.12 23.68 -6.00
C TYR A 330 -1.94 22.80 -5.56
N VAL A 331 -2.07 22.19 -4.38
CA VAL A 331 -1.07 21.26 -3.83
C VAL A 331 -1.73 19.91 -3.56
N SER A 332 -1.28 18.86 -4.25
CA SER A 332 -1.65 17.48 -3.96
C SER A 332 -0.48 16.53 -4.24
N TYR A 333 -0.41 15.43 -3.52
CA TYR A 333 0.57 14.36 -3.70
C TYR A 333 0.07 13.03 -3.11
#